data_7b26100bc8769884bc8fdc08f923fe0c
#
_entry.id   7b26100bc8769884bc8fdc08f923fe0c
#
_cell.length_a   1.000
_cell.length_b   1.000
_cell.length_c   1.000
_cell.angle_alpha   90.00
_cell.angle_beta   90.00
_cell.angle_gamma   90.00
#
_symmetry.space_group_name_H-M   'P 1'
#
loop_
_entity.id
_entity.type
_entity.pdbx_description
1 polymer ?
#
loop_
_entity_poly.entity_id
_entity_poly.type
_entity_poly.pdbx_seq_one_letter_code
_entity_poly.pdbx_strand_id
1 'polypeptide(L)'
;RYAIEAFKVNSIDYLLKPIHQERLLQTIERFENLTEKYIHDFNRESRLLEVLESLSDIQRLPGIENKRYRTRFLISSGNKLFTLAVSDVSYFYSENKLTFVVTKNNKEYVLDFALDKLCEQLDPDMFFRTNRQTLVSVDAIQRIEPYFLGKAVVHVLPPFKDKIIVSKDKIAAFKVWLNY
;
A
#
# COMPACT_ATOMS: atom_id res chain seq x y z
N ARG A 1 26.75 -18.23 18.97
CA ARG A 1 26.23 -17.05 19.64
C ARG A 1 25.35 -16.18 18.72
N TYR A 2 25.61 -16.16 17.40
CA TYR A 2 24.85 -15.34 16.44
C TYR A 2 23.49 -15.92 16.02
N ALA A 3 23.24 -17.22 16.21
CA ALA A 3 21.98 -17.86 15.81
C ALA A 3 20.75 -17.40 16.63
N ILE A 4 20.96 -16.99 17.88
CA ILE A 4 19.85 -16.55 18.77
C ILE A 4 19.42 -15.11 18.47
N GLU A 5 20.30 -14.27 17.92
CA GLU A 5 19.96 -12.89 17.53
C GLU A 5 19.21 -12.83 16.19
N ALA A 6 19.43 -13.80 15.30
CA ALA A 6 18.74 -13.89 14.01
C ALA A 6 17.22 -14.13 14.18
N PHE A 7 16.78 -14.81 15.23
CA PHE A 7 15.34 -15.00 15.54
C PHE A 7 14.62 -13.72 15.97
N LYS A 8 15.35 -12.66 16.29
CA LYS A 8 14.77 -11.34 16.62
C LYS A 8 14.39 -10.49 15.40
N VAL A 9 14.80 -10.90 14.20
CA VAL A 9 14.68 -10.13 12.95
C VAL A 9 13.77 -10.87 11.99
N ASN A 10 12.54 -11.20 12.34
CA ASN A 10 11.49 -11.77 11.43
C ASN A 10 12.01 -12.59 10.23
N SER A 11 13.09 -13.36 10.41
CA SER A 11 13.65 -14.22 9.38
C SER A 11 12.98 -15.58 9.39
N ILE A 12 12.68 -16.10 8.22
CA ILE A 12 11.99 -17.40 8.01
C ILE A 12 12.88 -18.57 8.36
N ASP A 13 14.18 -18.47 8.06
CA ASP A 13 15.21 -19.46 8.42
C ASP A 13 16.60 -18.80 8.38
N TYR A 14 17.61 -19.52 8.87
CA TYR A 14 19.00 -19.12 8.90
C TYR A 14 19.88 -20.15 8.18
N LEU A 15 20.52 -19.73 7.09
CA LEU A 15 21.38 -20.58 6.29
C LEU A 15 22.85 -20.30 6.63
N LEU A 16 23.56 -21.32 7.14
CA LEU A 16 25.00 -21.24 7.39
C LEU A 16 25.78 -21.45 6.10
N LYS A 17 26.88 -20.73 5.93
CA LYS A 17 27.85 -20.97 4.86
C LYS A 17 28.79 -22.12 5.26
N PRO A 18 29.10 -23.10 4.35
CA PRO A 18 28.63 -23.21 2.97
C PRO A 18 27.15 -23.60 2.91
N ILE A 19 26.37 -22.96 1.99
CA ILE A 19 24.95 -23.25 1.84
C ILE A 19 24.78 -24.59 1.12
N HIS A 20 24.20 -25.55 1.81
CA HIS A 20 23.85 -26.86 1.24
C HIS A 20 22.53 -26.76 0.49
N GLN A 21 22.48 -27.31 -0.73
CA GLN A 21 21.31 -27.23 -1.63
C GLN A 21 20.04 -27.79 -0.97
N GLU A 22 20.15 -28.92 -0.26
CA GLU A 22 19.00 -29.52 0.45
C GLU A 22 18.39 -28.58 1.49
N ARG A 23 19.24 -27.89 2.24
CA ARG A 23 18.79 -26.93 3.27
C ARG A 23 18.12 -25.72 2.65
N LEU A 24 18.63 -25.24 1.52
CA LEU A 24 18.03 -24.15 0.76
C LEU A 24 16.64 -24.52 0.24
N LEU A 25 16.50 -25.72 -0.36
CA LEU A 25 15.23 -26.23 -0.85
C LEU A 25 14.19 -26.37 0.28
N GLN A 26 14.56 -26.90 1.43
CA GLN A 26 13.68 -26.99 2.60
C GLN A 26 13.22 -25.61 3.09
N THR A 27 14.11 -24.61 3.05
CA THR A 27 13.77 -23.25 3.45
C THR A 27 12.80 -22.60 2.47
N ILE A 28 12.98 -22.84 1.16
CA ILE A 28 12.07 -22.36 0.11
C ILE A 28 10.69 -23.00 0.25
N GLU A 29 10.63 -24.33 0.39
CA GLU A 29 9.38 -25.07 0.59
C GLU A 29 8.64 -24.59 1.85
N ARG A 30 9.36 -24.32 2.94
CA ARG A 30 8.79 -23.77 4.17
C ARG A 30 8.21 -22.36 3.95
N PHE A 31 8.89 -21.54 3.14
CA PHE A 31 8.42 -20.20 2.75
C PHE A 31 7.15 -20.30 1.91
N GLU A 32 7.13 -21.17 0.90
CA GLU A 32 5.97 -21.39 0.02
C GLU A 32 4.76 -21.88 0.83
N ASN A 33 4.94 -22.86 1.70
CA ASN A 33 3.88 -23.40 2.57
C ASN A 33 3.32 -22.34 3.54
N LEU A 34 4.18 -21.47 4.09
CA LEU A 34 3.74 -20.36 4.92
C LEU A 34 2.96 -19.35 4.10
N THR A 35 3.45 -19.02 2.90
CA THR A 35 2.80 -18.05 2.01
C THR A 35 1.46 -18.57 1.49
N GLU A 36 1.36 -19.83 1.07
CA GLU A 36 0.10 -20.43 0.63
C GLU A 36 -0.94 -20.48 1.75
N LYS A 37 -0.55 -20.84 2.96
CA LYS A 37 -1.47 -20.85 4.10
C LYS A 37 -2.01 -19.45 4.41
N TYR A 38 -1.15 -18.42 4.35
CA TYR A 38 -1.58 -17.03 4.55
C TYR A 38 -2.45 -16.52 3.41
N ILE A 39 -2.14 -16.86 2.14
CA ILE A 39 -2.93 -16.48 0.97
C ILE A 39 -4.30 -17.16 1.00
N HIS A 40 -4.37 -18.43 1.41
CA HIS A 40 -5.62 -19.18 1.47
C HIS A 40 -6.57 -18.65 2.55
N ASP A 41 -6.07 -18.33 3.74
CA ASP A 41 -6.87 -17.75 4.80
C ASP A 41 -7.29 -16.31 4.47
N PHE A 42 -6.40 -15.52 3.85
CA PHE A 42 -6.68 -14.16 3.39
C PHE A 42 -7.71 -14.12 2.25
N ASN A 43 -7.60 -15.01 1.25
CA ASN A 43 -8.57 -15.10 0.15
C ASN A 43 -9.97 -15.51 0.63
N ARG A 44 -10.07 -16.25 1.71
CA ARG A 44 -11.36 -16.67 2.28
C ARG A 44 -12.07 -15.51 2.97
N GLU A 45 -11.33 -14.68 3.72
CA GLU A 45 -11.89 -13.47 4.34
C GLU A 45 -12.16 -12.35 3.34
N SER A 46 -11.28 -12.16 2.35
CA SER A 46 -11.49 -11.19 1.27
C SER A 46 -12.72 -11.52 0.43
N ARG A 47 -12.96 -12.80 0.12
CA ARG A 47 -14.18 -13.25 -0.57
C ARG A 47 -15.44 -13.04 0.26
N LEU A 48 -15.38 -13.22 1.58
CA LEU A 48 -16.50 -12.92 2.46
C LEU A 48 -16.80 -11.42 2.49
N LEU A 49 -15.78 -10.56 2.48
CA LEU A 49 -15.94 -9.12 2.40
C LEU A 49 -16.50 -8.68 1.03
N GLU A 50 -16.04 -9.24 -0.08
CA GLU A 50 -16.60 -9.01 -1.43
C GLU A 50 -18.07 -9.44 -1.52
N VAL A 51 -18.41 -10.57 -0.92
CA VAL A 51 -19.81 -11.05 -0.87
C VAL A 51 -20.67 -10.14 0.02
N LEU A 52 -20.17 -9.68 1.15
CA LEU A 52 -20.86 -8.73 2.01
C LEU A 52 -21.00 -7.34 1.36
N GLU A 53 -20.00 -6.88 0.62
CA GLU A 53 -20.07 -5.67 -0.19
C GLU A 53 -21.10 -5.81 -1.32
N SER A 54 -21.13 -6.94 -2.01
CA SER A 54 -22.11 -7.21 -3.08
C SER A 54 -23.56 -7.33 -2.54
N LEU A 55 -23.75 -7.84 -1.31
CA LEU A 55 -25.05 -7.89 -0.67
C LEU A 55 -25.53 -6.51 -0.20
N SER A 56 -24.60 -5.61 0.16
CA SER A 56 -24.94 -4.22 0.48
C SER A 56 -25.34 -3.40 -0.74
N ASP A 57 -24.92 -3.82 -1.93
CA ASP A 57 -25.30 -3.20 -3.20
C ASP A 57 -26.75 -3.52 -3.62
N ILE A 58 -27.34 -4.59 -3.10
CA ILE A 58 -28.74 -4.99 -3.40
C ILE A 58 -29.76 -4.07 -2.71
N GLN A 59 -29.36 -3.31 -1.69
CA GLN A 59 -30.24 -2.34 -1.01
C GLN A 59 -30.16 -0.92 -1.56
N ARG A 60 -29.57 -0.70 -2.74
CA ARG A 60 -29.50 0.63 -3.36
C ARG A 60 -30.83 0.99 -4.02
N LEU A 61 -31.53 1.96 -3.44
CA LEU A 61 -32.58 2.68 -4.13
C LEU A 61 -31.97 3.44 -5.34
N PRO A 62 -32.58 3.37 -6.53
CA PRO A 62 -32.05 4.11 -7.69
C PRO A 62 -32.22 5.60 -7.48
N GLY A 63 -31.11 6.35 -7.43
CA GLY A 63 -31.13 7.80 -7.43
C GLY A 63 -30.07 8.53 -6.61
N ILE A 64 -29.27 7.84 -5.78
CA ILE A 64 -28.17 8.50 -5.04
C ILE A 64 -26.91 7.66 -5.26
N GLU A 65 -26.08 8.05 -6.22
CA GLU A 65 -24.71 7.52 -6.38
C GLU A 65 -23.83 8.04 -5.22
N ASN A 66 -24.04 7.52 -4.01
CA ASN A 66 -23.04 7.66 -2.96
C ASN A 66 -21.94 6.62 -3.21
N LYS A 67 -20.98 6.96 -4.04
CA LYS A 67 -19.76 6.17 -4.20
C LYS A 67 -19.09 6.08 -2.83
N ARG A 68 -19.20 4.93 -2.17
CA ARG A 68 -18.56 4.71 -0.88
C ARG A 68 -17.09 4.43 -1.11
N TYR A 69 -16.24 5.31 -0.63
CA TYR A 69 -14.79 5.12 -0.65
C TYR A 69 -14.35 4.24 0.51
N ARG A 70 -13.24 3.56 0.31
CA ARG A 70 -12.60 2.73 1.35
C ARG A 70 -12.17 3.61 2.53
N THR A 71 -12.49 3.20 3.74
CA THR A 71 -12.12 3.92 4.97
C THR A 71 -11.03 3.22 5.77
N ARG A 72 -10.76 1.94 5.50
CA ARG A 72 -9.78 1.12 6.24
C ARG A 72 -9.11 0.10 5.34
N PHE A 73 -7.88 -0.26 5.70
CA PHE A 73 -7.14 -1.40 5.18
C PHE A 73 -6.93 -2.43 6.27
N LEU A 74 -7.05 -3.70 5.95
CA LEU A 74 -6.56 -4.77 6.79
C LEU A 74 -5.07 -4.97 6.49
N ILE A 75 -4.22 -4.83 7.48
CA ILE A 75 -2.76 -4.96 7.36
C ILE A 75 -2.33 -6.24 8.06
N SER A 76 -1.54 -7.04 7.35
CA SER A 76 -0.82 -8.18 7.91
C SER A 76 0.63 -7.76 8.17
N SER A 77 1.11 -7.90 9.41
CA SER A 77 2.49 -7.62 9.79
C SER A 77 2.99 -8.71 10.72
N GLY A 78 3.79 -9.63 10.18
CA GLY A 78 4.18 -10.86 10.89
C GLY A 78 2.95 -11.69 11.27
N ASN A 79 2.79 -12.01 12.55
CA ASN A 79 1.64 -12.79 13.07
C ASN A 79 0.48 -11.90 13.55
N LYS A 80 0.45 -10.61 13.20
CA LYS A 80 -0.57 -9.68 13.65
C LYS A 80 -1.37 -9.16 12.47
N LEU A 81 -2.70 -9.17 12.63
CA LEU A 81 -3.65 -8.48 11.76
C LEU A 81 -4.18 -7.26 12.51
N PHE A 82 -4.21 -6.11 11.84
CA PHE A 82 -4.80 -4.90 12.38
C PHE A 82 -5.38 -4.04 11.27
N THR A 83 -6.26 -3.14 11.63
CA THR A 83 -6.84 -2.19 10.68
C THR A 83 -6.06 -0.89 10.68
N LEU A 84 -5.76 -0.39 9.48
CA LEU A 84 -5.20 0.94 9.24
C LEU A 84 -6.30 1.83 8.67
N ALA A 85 -6.62 2.92 9.35
CA ALA A 85 -7.55 3.91 8.82
C ALA A 85 -6.93 4.66 7.64
N VAL A 86 -7.72 4.93 6.58
CA VAL A 86 -7.27 5.69 5.41
C VAL A 86 -6.88 7.12 5.80
N SER A 87 -7.54 7.71 6.81
CA SER A 87 -7.19 9.02 7.40
C SER A 87 -5.77 9.09 7.98
N ASP A 88 -5.17 7.94 8.35
CA ASP A 88 -3.82 7.89 8.90
C ASP A 88 -2.74 7.71 7.82
N VAL A 89 -3.15 7.60 6.56
CA VAL A 89 -2.24 7.38 5.44
C VAL A 89 -1.73 8.71 4.90
N SER A 90 -0.41 8.78 4.69
CA SER A 90 0.25 9.91 4.02
C SER A 90 0.36 9.69 2.52
N TYR A 91 0.84 8.54 2.11
CA TYR A 91 0.97 8.21 0.69
C TYR A 91 1.11 6.71 0.46
N PHE A 92 0.88 6.31 -0.78
CA PHE A 92 1.18 4.98 -1.28
C PHE A 92 2.23 5.07 -2.38
N TYR A 93 3.07 4.06 -2.46
CA TYR A 93 4.00 3.94 -3.57
C TYR A 93 4.18 2.50 -4.02
N SER A 94 4.60 2.32 -5.28
CA SER A 94 4.91 1.00 -5.84
C SER A 94 6.39 0.91 -6.14
N GLU A 95 7.00 -0.17 -5.66
CA GLU A 95 8.39 -0.53 -5.91
C GLU A 95 8.50 -2.04 -6.02
N ASN A 96 9.29 -2.54 -7.00
CA ASN A 96 9.51 -3.98 -7.23
C ASN A 96 8.22 -4.82 -7.31
N LYS A 97 7.18 -4.27 -7.94
CA LYS A 97 5.84 -4.88 -8.08
C LYS A 97 5.05 -5.01 -6.76
N LEU A 98 5.56 -4.47 -5.67
CA LEU A 98 4.85 -4.37 -4.41
C LEU A 98 4.27 -2.97 -4.26
N THR A 99 3.17 -2.87 -3.54
CA THR A 99 2.59 -1.59 -3.13
C THR A 99 2.80 -1.41 -1.64
N PHE A 100 3.29 -0.23 -1.29
CA PHE A 100 3.55 0.17 0.08
C PHE A 100 2.61 1.28 0.49
N VAL A 101 2.17 1.27 1.73
CA VAL A 101 1.45 2.36 2.39
C VAL A 101 2.34 2.96 3.47
N VAL A 102 2.45 4.29 3.49
CA VAL A 102 3.18 5.03 4.52
C VAL A 102 2.20 5.87 5.32
N THR A 103 2.26 5.72 6.64
CA THR A 103 1.38 6.41 7.57
C THR A 103 1.94 7.76 8.02
N LYS A 104 1.07 8.63 8.55
CA LYS A 104 1.44 9.91 9.18
C LYS A 104 2.50 9.75 10.30
N ASN A 105 2.54 8.58 10.95
CA ASN A 105 3.52 8.24 11.99
C ASN A 105 4.79 7.57 11.45
N ASN A 106 5.06 7.71 10.14
CA ASN A 106 6.24 7.15 9.47
C ASN A 106 6.38 5.62 9.59
N LYS A 107 5.25 4.90 9.67
CA LYS A 107 5.23 3.44 9.58
C LYS A 107 4.90 3.03 8.16
N GLU A 108 5.57 1.99 7.69
CA GLU A 108 5.42 1.47 6.35
C GLU A 108 4.91 0.02 6.39
N TYR A 109 3.96 -0.30 5.50
CA TYR A 109 3.39 -1.63 5.37
C TYR A 109 3.20 -1.99 3.91
N VAL A 110 3.26 -3.28 3.60
CA VAL A 110 2.96 -3.81 2.27
C VAL A 110 1.45 -4.02 2.14
N LEU A 111 0.91 -3.68 0.96
CA LEU A 111 -0.47 -3.93 0.58
C LEU A 111 -0.54 -4.84 -0.64
N ASP A 112 -1.50 -5.77 -0.65
CA ASP A 112 -1.78 -6.67 -1.78
C ASP A 112 -2.69 -6.03 -2.84
N PHE A 113 -2.64 -4.72 -2.99
CA PHE A 113 -3.41 -3.95 -3.96
C PHE A 113 -2.50 -3.24 -4.94
N ALA A 114 -2.82 -3.32 -6.23
CA ALA A 114 -2.18 -2.46 -7.22
C ALA A 114 -2.59 -1.00 -6.99
N LEU A 115 -1.66 -0.05 -7.23
CA LEU A 115 -1.96 1.38 -7.07
C LEU A 115 -3.15 1.86 -7.92
N ASP A 116 -3.39 1.24 -9.08
CA ASP A 116 -4.54 1.58 -9.94
C ASP A 116 -5.86 1.22 -9.25
N LYS A 117 -5.92 0.07 -8.58
CA LYS A 117 -7.08 -0.33 -7.79
C LYS A 117 -7.30 0.55 -6.56
N LEU A 118 -6.23 1.02 -5.93
CA LEU A 118 -6.32 1.98 -4.83
C LEU A 118 -6.93 3.32 -5.29
N CYS A 119 -6.58 3.81 -6.48
CA CYS A 119 -7.18 5.02 -7.04
C CYS A 119 -8.70 4.89 -7.26
N GLU A 120 -9.19 3.69 -7.57
CA GLU A 120 -10.63 3.45 -7.75
C GLU A 120 -11.40 3.39 -6.41
N GLN A 121 -10.72 2.95 -5.34
CA GLN A 121 -11.31 2.70 -4.03
C GLN A 121 -11.16 3.87 -3.05
N LEU A 122 -10.21 4.75 -3.27
CA LEU A 122 -9.95 5.90 -2.40
C LEU A 122 -10.68 7.14 -2.87
N ASP A 123 -10.97 8.04 -1.93
CA ASP A 123 -11.59 9.32 -2.20
C ASP A 123 -10.67 10.20 -3.08
N PRO A 124 -11.08 10.57 -4.29
CA PRO A 124 -10.29 11.39 -5.19
C PRO A 124 -10.07 12.81 -4.68
N ASP A 125 -10.90 13.31 -3.73
CA ASP A 125 -10.69 14.62 -3.11
C ASP A 125 -9.55 14.56 -2.08
N MET A 126 -9.30 13.37 -1.50
CA MET A 126 -8.25 13.17 -0.50
C MET A 126 -6.94 12.68 -1.09
N PHE A 127 -6.97 11.96 -2.22
CA PHE A 127 -5.79 11.29 -2.78
C PHE A 127 -5.60 11.61 -4.25
N PHE A 128 -4.37 11.98 -4.61
CA PHE A 128 -3.99 12.28 -6.00
C PHE A 128 -2.87 11.36 -6.51
N ARG A 129 -3.06 10.79 -7.70
CA ARG A 129 -2.07 9.99 -8.39
C ARG A 129 -1.05 10.88 -9.10
N THR A 130 0.08 11.15 -8.48
CA THR A 130 1.12 12.06 -9.01
C THR A 130 1.81 11.52 -10.25
N ASN A 131 2.08 10.21 -10.26
CA ASN A 131 2.69 9.49 -11.38
C ASN A 131 2.31 7.99 -11.34
N ARG A 132 2.98 7.14 -12.10
CA ARG A 132 2.70 5.70 -12.15
C ARG A 132 3.04 4.97 -10.84
N GLN A 133 3.91 5.54 -10.02
CA GLN A 133 4.46 4.88 -8.83
C GLN A 133 3.97 5.46 -7.51
N THR A 134 3.31 6.63 -7.52
CA THR A 134 2.94 7.31 -6.26
C THR A 134 1.53 7.89 -6.29
N LEU A 135 0.84 7.73 -5.16
CA LEU A 135 -0.48 8.27 -4.83
C LEU A 135 -0.36 8.97 -3.48
N VAL A 136 -0.62 10.26 -3.42
CA VAL A 136 -0.39 11.09 -2.22
C VAL A 136 -1.70 11.59 -1.63
N SER A 137 -1.77 11.65 -0.30
CA SER A 137 -2.84 12.32 0.43
C SER A 137 -2.61 13.83 0.39
N VAL A 138 -3.68 14.62 0.29
CA VAL A 138 -3.61 16.09 0.37
C VAL A 138 -2.99 16.55 1.69
N ASP A 139 -3.35 15.90 2.79
CA ASP A 139 -2.84 16.20 4.14
C ASP A 139 -1.33 15.95 4.29
N ALA A 140 -0.75 15.10 3.47
CA ALA A 140 0.68 14.80 3.53
C ALA A 140 1.54 15.82 2.80
N ILE A 141 0.96 16.65 1.95
CA ILE A 141 1.71 17.60 1.12
C ILE A 141 2.21 18.75 2.00
N GLN A 142 3.51 18.89 2.07
CA GLN A 142 4.16 19.97 2.80
C GLN A 142 4.52 21.15 1.90
N ARG A 143 5.06 20.85 0.70
CA ARG A 143 5.58 21.85 -0.24
C ARG A 143 5.60 21.31 -1.65
N ILE A 144 5.43 22.18 -2.63
CA ILE A 144 5.50 21.89 -4.05
C ILE A 144 6.48 22.84 -4.72
N GLU A 145 7.38 22.29 -5.51
CA GLU A 145 8.40 23.06 -6.22
C GLU A 145 8.32 22.80 -7.74
N PRO A 146 8.51 23.83 -8.56
CA PRO A 146 8.67 23.64 -9.99
C PRO A 146 9.84 22.72 -10.30
N TYR A 147 9.68 21.88 -11.32
CA TYR A 147 10.72 20.96 -11.78
C TYR A 147 10.83 20.99 -13.30
N PHE A 148 11.91 20.41 -13.85
CA PHE A 148 12.23 20.44 -15.26
C PHE A 148 11.05 20.04 -16.16
N LEU A 149 10.95 20.64 -17.33
CA LEU A 149 9.99 20.29 -18.39
C LEU A 149 8.51 20.45 -17.96
N GLY A 150 8.21 21.41 -17.11
CA GLY A 150 6.83 21.68 -16.69
C GLY A 150 6.28 20.62 -15.70
N LYS A 151 7.15 19.87 -15.04
CA LYS A 151 6.81 18.97 -13.92
C LYS A 151 6.86 19.73 -12.59
N ALA A 152 6.43 19.07 -11.51
CA ALA A 152 6.62 19.56 -10.15
C ALA A 152 7.13 18.45 -9.24
N VAL A 153 7.90 18.82 -8.22
CA VAL A 153 8.26 17.95 -7.09
C VAL A 153 7.32 18.25 -5.94
N VAL A 154 6.78 17.20 -5.36
CA VAL A 154 5.94 17.26 -4.16
C VAL A 154 6.74 16.74 -2.98
N HIS A 155 6.88 17.56 -1.95
CA HIS A 155 7.46 17.19 -0.67
C HIS A 155 6.33 16.80 0.28
N VAL A 156 6.46 15.63 0.89
CA VAL A 156 5.44 15.05 1.78
C VAL A 156 5.99 14.82 3.18
N LEU A 157 5.10 14.70 4.15
CA LEU A 157 5.39 14.24 5.50
C LEU A 157 4.61 12.94 5.78
N PRO A 158 5.31 11.90 6.28
CA PRO A 158 6.77 11.79 6.45
C PRO A 158 7.51 11.82 5.09
N PRO A 159 8.80 12.19 5.08
CA PRO A 159 9.53 12.39 3.82
C PRO A 159 9.68 11.07 3.06
N PHE A 160 9.42 11.12 1.76
CA PHE A 160 9.70 10.00 0.87
C PHE A 160 11.19 9.92 0.55
N LYS A 161 11.72 8.70 0.40
CA LYS A 161 13.15 8.46 0.13
C LYS A 161 13.65 9.12 -1.16
N ASP A 162 12.76 9.23 -2.16
CA ASP A 162 13.04 9.81 -3.47
C ASP A 162 12.18 11.06 -3.71
N LYS A 163 12.30 11.66 -4.91
CA LYS A 163 11.45 12.77 -5.32
C LYS A 163 10.11 12.26 -5.83
N ILE A 164 9.01 12.72 -5.24
CA ILE A 164 7.68 12.52 -5.80
C ILE A 164 7.47 13.56 -6.90
N ILE A 165 7.41 13.10 -8.14
CA ILE A 165 7.31 13.96 -9.32
C ILE A 165 5.89 13.87 -9.88
N VAL A 166 5.22 15.02 -10.01
CA VAL A 166 3.98 15.12 -10.79
C VAL A 166 4.35 15.25 -12.26
N SER A 167 3.86 14.34 -13.08
CA SER A 167 4.13 14.33 -14.53
C SER A 167 3.46 15.54 -15.20
N LYS A 168 4.05 16.01 -16.32
CA LYS A 168 3.59 17.21 -17.02
C LYS A 168 2.12 17.18 -17.40
N ASP A 169 1.62 16.06 -17.86
CA ASP A 169 0.23 15.80 -18.22
C ASP A 169 -0.75 15.93 -17.04
N LYS A 170 -0.27 15.73 -15.81
CA LYS A 170 -1.09 15.80 -14.59
C LYS A 170 -1.01 17.12 -13.83
N ILE A 171 -0.11 18.02 -14.19
CA ILE A 171 0.09 19.29 -13.47
C ILE A 171 -1.17 20.13 -13.41
N ALA A 172 -1.91 20.24 -14.52
CA ALA A 172 -3.14 21.04 -14.55
C ALA A 172 -4.20 20.46 -13.59
N ALA A 173 -4.44 19.14 -13.68
CA ALA A 173 -5.36 18.45 -12.78
C ALA A 173 -4.92 18.51 -11.32
N PHE A 174 -3.61 18.40 -11.06
CA PHE A 174 -3.05 18.49 -9.71
C PHE A 174 -3.28 19.87 -9.07
N LYS A 175 -3.10 20.96 -9.85
CA LYS A 175 -3.37 22.31 -9.37
C LYS A 175 -4.85 22.56 -9.09
N VAL A 176 -5.74 22.04 -9.94
CA VAL A 176 -7.18 22.10 -9.71
C VAL A 176 -7.53 21.37 -8.42
N TRP A 177 -7.05 20.14 -8.27
CA TRP A 177 -7.29 19.31 -7.09
C TRP A 177 -6.84 19.95 -5.77
N LEU A 178 -5.75 20.72 -5.76
CA LEU A 178 -5.26 21.42 -4.57
C LEU A 178 -6.06 22.69 -4.20
N ASN A 179 -6.89 23.20 -5.09
CA ASN A 179 -7.67 24.42 -4.87
C ASN A 179 -9.15 24.14 -4.52
N TYR A 180 -9.48 22.88 -4.25
CA TYR A 180 -10.79 22.48 -3.75
C TYR A 180 -10.84 22.38 -2.25
#